data_6bc5e34ea2cdcc5ee3bfbf5d7c99ba06
#
_entry.id   6bc5e34ea2cdcc5ee3bfbf5d7c99ba06
#
_cell.length_a   1.000
_cell.length_b   1.000
_cell.length_c   1.000
_cell.angle_alpha   90.00
_cell.angle_beta   90.00
_cell.angle_gamma   90.00
#
_symmetry.space_group_name_H-M   'P 1'
#
loop_
_entity.id
_entity.type
_entity.pdbx_description
1 polymer ?
#
loop_
_entity_poly.entity_id
_entity_poly.type
_entity_poly.pdbx_seq_one_letter_code
_entity_poly.pdbx_strand_id
1 'polypeptide(L)'
;MAPKAIGAASPLAISRAVAVPLSAVTRVLAPIATVVVKLTTRMLDFLGIPEKTPTLTEEEMKSVINLGADEGVIHGEERRLLHKVLEFGDKTVRDIMVPRTKVVALPETAKFDDVRLVLHEHKLSRLPVYRGSLDNVVGILHAKDLFDLSDEAEKHFSLGRYLDPPFLVPEFKRAEDLFREMRRRRTHMAVVVDEHGGTAGIATIEDAIEELLGPIQDEYDEEETSGFVAAGDRTYVLEGSFRLDDIEEQFGLSLPRDEAETIAGHLMLRFGRIPRRGERWRGRRAEFIVEDATPTTIKSVRMILPPQPAAPPAG
;
A
#
# COMPACT_ATOMS: atom_id res chain seq x y z
N MET A 1 -31.88 8.56 -26.88
CA MET A 1 -30.62 9.37 -26.87
C MET A 1 -30.80 10.88 -27.16
N ALA A 2 -31.94 11.37 -27.50
CA ALA A 2 -32.21 12.79 -27.80
C ALA A 2 -32.13 13.81 -26.63
N PRO A 3 -32.51 13.50 -25.36
CA PRO A 3 -32.56 14.52 -24.30
C PRO A 3 -31.17 15.04 -23.87
N LYS A 4 -30.12 14.20 -23.87
CA LYS A 4 -28.75 14.60 -23.51
C LYS A 4 -28.11 15.54 -24.54
N ALA A 5 -28.36 15.34 -25.84
CA ALA A 5 -27.81 16.17 -26.92
C ALA A 5 -28.43 17.57 -26.93
N ILE A 6 -29.72 17.69 -26.62
CA ILE A 6 -30.42 18.97 -26.56
C ILE A 6 -29.95 19.80 -25.38
N GLY A 7 -29.72 19.15 -24.19
CA GLY A 7 -29.17 19.80 -23.01
C GLY A 7 -27.78 20.39 -23.19
N ALA A 8 -26.93 19.70 -23.94
CA ALA A 8 -25.56 20.14 -24.22
C ALA A 8 -25.47 21.32 -25.22
N ALA A 9 -26.43 21.45 -26.13
CA ALA A 9 -26.39 22.48 -27.17
C ALA A 9 -26.77 23.89 -26.69
N SER A 10 -27.60 24.03 -25.63
CA SER A 10 -28.06 25.34 -25.14
C SER A 10 -28.44 25.29 -23.63
N PRO A 11 -27.47 25.11 -22.73
CA PRO A 11 -27.73 24.84 -21.31
C PRO A 11 -28.46 26.02 -20.64
N LEU A 12 -28.15 27.27 -20.95
CA LEU A 12 -28.74 28.45 -20.38
C LEU A 12 -30.20 28.70 -20.80
N ALA A 13 -30.54 28.44 -22.07
CA ALA A 13 -31.89 28.63 -22.57
C ALA A 13 -32.85 27.57 -22.00
N ILE A 14 -32.39 26.32 -21.92
CA ILE A 14 -33.17 25.21 -21.41
C ILE A 14 -33.34 25.34 -19.89
N SER A 15 -32.30 25.72 -19.17
CA SER A 15 -32.42 25.94 -17.70
C SER A 15 -33.42 27.04 -17.36
N ARG A 16 -33.47 28.16 -18.12
CA ARG A 16 -34.46 29.21 -17.94
C ARG A 16 -35.88 28.76 -18.27
N ALA A 17 -36.06 28.01 -19.35
CA ALA A 17 -37.38 27.52 -19.74
C ALA A 17 -37.96 26.51 -18.78
N VAL A 18 -37.12 25.68 -18.15
CA VAL A 18 -37.50 24.64 -17.20
C VAL A 18 -37.59 25.19 -15.76
N ALA A 19 -36.77 26.19 -15.42
CA ALA A 19 -36.70 26.73 -14.07
C ALA A 19 -38.07 27.31 -13.56
N VAL A 20 -38.82 28.00 -14.43
CA VAL A 20 -40.09 28.59 -14.04
C VAL A 20 -41.16 27.54 -13.71
N PRO A 21 -41.46 26.55 -14.60
CA PRO A 21 -42.43 25.52 -14.26
C PRO A 21 -41.98 24.63 -13.11
N LEU A 22 -40.67 24.33 -13.05
CA LEU A 22 -40.11 23.51 -11.98
C LEU A 22 -40.20 24.21 -10.62
N SER A 23 -39.91 25.53 -10.55
CA SER A 23 -40.06 26.31 -9.32
C SER A 23 -41.51 26.40 -8.86
N ALA A 24 -42.49 26.47 -9.78
CA ALA A 24 -43.90 26.43 -9.45
C ALA A 24 -44.30 25.07 -8.84
N VAL A 25 -43.88 23.97 -9.45
CA VAL A 25 -44.09 22.61 -8.93
C VAL A 25 -43.45 22.44 -7.55
N THR A 26 -42.18 22.86 -7.40
CA THR A 26 -41.46 22.79 -6.13
C THR A 26 -42.17 23.59 -5.04
N ARG A 27 -42.70 24.80 -5.38
CA ARG A 27 -43.39 25.66 -4.40
C ARG A 27 -44.73 25.05 -3.92
N VAL A 28 -45.39 24.28 -4.79
CA VAL A 28 -46.64 23.56 -4.41
C VAL A 28 -46.32 22.29 -3.60
N LEU A 29 -45.26 21.59 -3.97
CA LEU A 29 -44.88 20.33 -3.29
C LEU A 29 -44.09 20.53 -1.99
N ALA A 30 -43.38 21.65 -1.83
CA ALA A 30 -42.56 21.93 -0.65
C ALA A 30 -43.37 21.89 0.68
N PRO A 31 -44.57 22.50 0.78
CA PRO A 31 -45.36 22.43 2.03
C PRO A 31 -45.80 21.00 2.33
N ILE A 32 -46.13 20.20 1.31
CA ILE A 32 -46.51 18.79 1.47
C ILE A 32 -45.33 17.97 1.98
N ALA A 33 -44.18 18.14 1.35
CA ALA A 33 -42.94 17.49 1.78
C ALA A 33 -42.57 17.86 3.23
N THR A 34 -42.70 19.14 3.58
CA THR A 34 -42.41 19.61 4.94
C THR A 34 -43.36 18.98 5.99
N VAL A 35 -44.64 18.83 5.66
CA VAL A 35 -45.60 18.16 6.55
C VAL A 35 -45.26 16.68 6.72
N VAL A 36 -44.95 15.99 5.64
CA VAL A 36 -44.55 14.57 5.68
C VAL A 36 -43.32 14.40 6.54
N VAL A 37 -42.26 15.19 6.30
CA VAL A 37 -41.00 15.13 7.08
C VAL A 37 -41.30 15.38 8.58
N LYS A 38 -42.07 16.45 8.92
CA LYS A 38 -42.42 16.75 10.32
C LYS A 38 -43.22 15.63 10.98
N LEU A 39 -44.11 14.99 10.23
CA LEU A 39 -44.90 13.87 10.74
C LEU A 39 -44.01 12.65 11.01
N THR A 40 -43.08 12.35 10.08
CA THR A 40 -42.14 11.26 10.22
C THR A 40 -41.21 11.49 11.40
N THR A 41 -40.62 12.68 11.54
CA THR A 41 -39.78 13.04 12.68
C THR A 41 -40.47 12.86 14.00
N ARG A 42 -41.73 13.41 14.12
CA ARG A 42 -42.53 13.24 15.34
C ARG A 42 -42.88 11.79 15.65
N MET A 43 -43.11 10.98 14.62
CA MET A 43 -43.39 9.56 14.79
C MET A 43 -42.14 8.81 15.29
N LEU A 44 -40.94 9.15 14.75
CA LEU A 44 -39.66 8.60 15.21
C LEU A 44 -39.37 9.01 16.66
N ASP A 45 -39.57 10.27 17.01
CA ASP A 45 -39.42 10.77 18.38
C ASP A 45 -40.38 10.02 19.37
N PHE A 46 -41.61 9.80 18.95
CA PHE A 46 -42.59 9.05 19.77
C PHE A 46 -42.20 7.58 19.96
N LEU A 47 -41.55 6.97 18.95
CA LEU A 47 -41.04 5.61 19.02
C LEU A 47 -39.68 5.50 19.75
N GLY A 48 -39.12 6.64 20.21
CA GLY A 48 -37.82 6.68 20.89
C GLY A 48 -36.67 6.28 20.01
N ILE A 49 -36.82 6.38 18.68
CA ILE A 49 -35.75 6.11 17.71
C ILE A 49 -34.99 7.43 17.54
N PRO A 50 -33.75 7.54 18.05
CA PRO A 50 -32.96 8.75 17.88
C PRO A 50 -32.72 8.98 16.38
N GLU A 51 -32.93 10.23 15.93
CA GLU A 51 -32.46 10.65 14.60
C GLU A 51 -30.94 10.38 14.53
N LYS A 52 -30.56 9.30 13.88
CA LYS A 52 -29.14 9.13 13.52
C LYS A 52 -28.83 10.26 12.54
N THR A 53 -28.11 11.27 13.00
CA THR A 53 -27.39 12.14 12.08
C THR A 53 -26.71 11.22 11.06
N PRO A 54 -26.86 11.47 9.76
CA PRO A 54 -26.19 10.66 8.75
C PRO A 54 -24.69 10.75 9.02
N THR A 55 -24.16 9.80 9.79
CA THR A 55 -22.72 9.59 9.91
C THR A 55 -22.34 8.86 8.65
N LEU A 56 -21.58 9.52 7.78
CA LEU A 56 -20.99 8.89 6.61
C LEU A 56 -20.31 7.60 7.07
N THR A 57 -20.72 6.49 6.51
CA THR A 57 -20.05 5.21 6.72
C THR A 57 -18.73 5.21 5.94
N GLU A 58 -17.82 4.33 6.29
CA GLU A 58 -16.55 4.20 5.57
C GLU A 58 -16.78 3.85 4.09
N GLU A 59 -17.76 2.99 3.79
CA GLU A 59 -18.13 2.67 2.42
C GLU A 59 -18.65 3.88 1.65
N GLU A 60 -19.46 4.72 2.29
CA GLU A 60 -19.94 5.97 1.68
C GLU A 60 -18.78 6.94 1.42
N MET A 61 -17.81 7.01 2.33
CA MET A 61 -16.60 7.82 2.15
C MET A 61 -15.75 7.30 1.01
N LYS A 62 -15.51 5.98 0.92
CA LYS A 62 -14.82 5.33 -0.23
C LYS A 62 -15.55 5.61 -1.54
N SER A 63 -16.90 5.59 -1.53
CA SER A 63 -17.70 5.91 -2.72
C SER A 63 -17.53 7.37 -3.17
N VAL A 64 -17.48 8.32 -2.24
CA VAL A 64 -17.22 9.75 -2.55
C VAL A 64 -15.83 9.96 -3.12
N ILE A 65 -14.80 9.28 -2.56
CA ILE A 65 -13.44 9.34 -3.08
C ILE A 65 -13.37 8.80 -4.51
N ASN A 66 -14.02 7.67 -4.79
CA ASN A 66 -14.06 7.09 -6.13
C ASN A 66 -14.79 8.02 -7.12
N LEU A 67 -15.90 8.64 -6.73
CA LEU A 67 -16.61 9.60 -7.55
C LEU A 67 -15.73 10.81 -7.89
N GLY A 68 -14.99 11.34 -6.91
CA GLY A 68 -14.03 12.44 -7.13
C GLY A 68 -12.91 12.05 -8.09
N ALA A 69 -12.48 10.79 -8.08
CA ALA A 69 -11.50 10.28 -9.04
C ALA A 69 -12.09 10.14 -10.45
N ASP A 70 -13.32 9.66 -10.59
CA ASP A 70 -14.00 9.52 -11.87
C ASP A 70 -14.30 10.88 -12.52
N GLU A 71 -14.52 11.92 -11.72
CA GLU A 71 -14.69 13.31 -12.17
C GLU A 71 -13.35 14.03 -12.46
N GLY A 72 -12.20 13.38 -12.19
CA GLY A 72 -10.87 13.94 -12.43
C GLY A 72 -10.42 14.99 -11.40
N VAL A 73 -11.10 15.08 -10.25
CA VAL A 73 -10.76 15.99 -9.15
C VAL A 73 -9.65 15.38 -8.27
N ILE A 74 -9.62 14.05 -8.17
CA ILE A 74 -8.66 13.28 -7.38
C ILE A 74 -7.84 12.44 -8.35
N HIS A 75 -6.51 12.54 -8.29
CA HIS A 75 -5.62 11.72 -9.11
C HIS A 75 -5.51 10.29 -8.57
N GLY A 76 -5.06 9.34 -9.43
CA GLY A 76 -5.03 7.92 -9.09
C GLY A 76 -4.19 7.59 -7.83
N GLU A 77 -3.06 8.28 -7.65
CA GLU A 77 -2.21 8.12 -6.46
C GLU A 77 -2.86 8.69 -5.19
N GLU A 78 -3.48 9.87 -5.28
CA GLU A 78 -4.20 10.48 -4.17
C GLU A 78 -5.36 9.60 -3.71
N ARG A 79 -6.12 9.02 -4.66
CA ARG A 79 -7.18 8.06 -4.38
C ARG A 79 -6.65 6.86 -3.61
N ARG A 80 -5.54 6.27 -4.07
CA ARG A 80 -4.91 5.11 -3.43
C ARG A 80 -4.47 5.43 -2.00
N LEU A 81 -3.84 6.59 -1.79
CA LEU A 81 -3.44 7.06 -0.47
C LEU A 81 -4.63 7.27 0.46
N LEU A 82 -5.71 7.90 -0.02
CA LEU A 82 -6.92 8.11 0.77
C LEU A 82 -7.57 6.78 1.21
N HIS A 83 -7.61 5.78 0.32
CA HIS A 83 -8.07 4.44 0.68
C HIS A 83 -7.19 3.80 1.76
N LYS A 84 -5.86 3.86 1.62
CA LYS A 84 -4.91 3.32 2.62
C LYS A 84 -5.04 4.01 3.98
N VAL A 85 -5.28 5.33 4.02
CA VAL A 85 -5.51 6.06 5.28
C VAL A 85 -6.77 5.57 5.99
N LEU A 86 -7.86 5.30 5.25
CA LEU A 86 -9.08 4.75 5.84
C LEU A 86 -8.85 3.34 6.38
N GLU A 87 -8.21 2.47 5.59
CA GLU A 87 -7.91 1.10 5.99
C GLU A 87 -6.94 1.01 7.18
N PHE A 88 -5.95 1.92 7.24
CA PHE A 88 -5.00 1.99 8.36
C PHE A 88 -5.70 2.27 9.69
N GLY A 89 -6.79 3.04 9.66
CA GLY A 89 -7.60 3.30 10.84
C GLY A 89 -8.15 2.04 11.50
N ASP A 90 -8.40 0.97 10.75
CA ASP A 90 -8.96 -0.29 11.25
C ASP A 90 -7.90 -1.35 11.60
N LYS A 91 -6.65 -1.16 11.17
CA LYS A 91 -5.56 -2.10 11.42
C LYS A 91 -5.13 -2.11 12.89
N THR A 92 -4.72 -3.28 13.34
CA THR A 92 -4.07 -3.50 14.63
C THR A 92 -2.55 -3.55 14.50
N VAL A 93 -1.83 -3.47 15.59
CA VAL A 93 -0.37 -3.63 15.62
C VAL A 93 0.05 -4.98 15.05
N ARG A 94 -0.74 -6.02 15.28
CA ARG A 94 -0.52 -7.37 14.72
C ARG A 94 -0.47 -7.38 13.20
N ASP A 95 -1.26 -6.51 12.55
CA ASP A 95 -1.37 -6.47 11.09
C ASP A 95 -0.17 -5.80 10.41
N ILE A 96 0.56 -4.95 11.16
CA ILE A 96 1.69 -4.17 10.64
C ILE A 96 3.05 -4.58 11.23
N MET A 97 3.06 -5.43 12.28
CA MET A 97 4.31 -5.81 12.96
C MET A 97 5.18 -6.74 12.12
N VAL A 98 6.48 -6.68 12.34
CA VAL A 98 7.40 -7.75 11.96
C VAL A 98 7.18 -8.93 12.93
N PRO A 99 6.70 -10.08 12.46
CA PRO A 99 6.39 -11.21 13.33
C PRO A 99 7.66 -11.79 13.95
N ARG A 100 7.53 -12.38 15.14
CA ARG A 100 8.62 -12.97 15.94
C ARG A 100 9.62 -13.81 15.14
N THR A 101 9.11 -14.58 14.18
CA THR A 101 9.95 -15.48 13.36
C THR A 101 10.90 -14.75 12.41
N LYS A 102 10.67 -13.46 12.16
CA LYS A 102 11.48 -12.61 11.31
C LYS A 102 12.29 -11.57 12.10
N VAL A 103 12.09 -11.47 13.42
CA VAL A 103 12.80 -10.51 14.26
C VAL A 103 14.28 -10.88 14.35
N VAL A 104 15.15 -9.97 13.95
CA VAL A 104 16.59 -10.03 14.22
C VAL A 104 16.83 -9.40 15.58
N ALA A 105 17.41 -10.15 16.52
CA ALA A 105 17.65 -9.73 17.90
C ALA A 105 18.97 -10.28 18.43
N LEU A 106 19.51 -9.66 19.46
CA LEU A 106 20.77 -10.04 20.09
C LEU A 106 20.54 -10.57 21.51
N PRO A 107 21.27 -11.60 21.95
CA PRO A 107 21.31 -11.95 23.36
C PRO A 107 22.07 -10.87 24.14
N GLU A 108 21.69 -10.59 25.40
CA GLU A 108 22.37 -9.58 26.25
C GLU A 108 23.87 -9.89 26.49
N THR A 109 24.26 -11.16 26.27
CA THR A 109 25.65 -11.66 26.40
C THR A 109 26.48 -11.47 25.13
N ALA A 110 25.90 -10.90 24.06
CA ALA A 110 26.59 -10.68 22.79
C ALA A 110 27.80 -9.77 22.98
N LYS A 111 28.91 -10.14 22.35
CA LYS A 111 30.16 -9.36 22.32
C LYS A 111 30.09 -8.29 21.23
N PHE A 112 30.97 -7.31 21.31
CA PHE A 112 31.02 -6.21 20.35
C PHE A 112 31.12 -6.71 18.88
N ASP A 113 31.95 -7.72 18.62
CA ASP A 113 32.11 -8.29 17.26
C ASP A 113 30.83 -8.94 16.75
N ASP A 114 30.07 -9.63 17.63
CA ASP A 114 28.77 -10.25 17.26
C ASP A 114 27.76 -9.16 16.88
N VAL A 115 27.70 -8.09 17.68
CA VAL A 115 26.83 -6.95 17.43
C VAL A 115 27.17 -6.28 16.09
N ARG A 116 28.47 -6.03 15.86
CA ARG A 116 28.96 -5.41 14.63
C ARG A 116 28.63 -6.26 13.40
N LEU A 117 28.78 -7.59 13.48
CA LEU A 117 28.45 -8.51 12.42
C LEU A 117 26.97 -8.44 12.04
N VAL A 118 26.08 -8.53 13.04
CA VAL A 118 24.63 -8.48 12.82
C VAL A 118 24.20 -7.13 12.23
N LEU A 119 24.74 -6.02 12.72
CA LEU A 119 24.45 -4.69 12.19
C LEU A 119 24.92 -4.54 10.73
N HIS A 120 26.08 -5.09 10.41
CA HIS A 120 26.63 -5.02 9.05
C HIS A 120 25.82 -5.89 8.08
N GLU A 121 25.43 -7.10 8.48
CA GLU A 121 24.69 -8.06 7.66
C GLU A 121 23.27 -7.56 7.37
N HIS A 122 22.56 -7.07 8.41
CA HIS A 122 21.16 -6.70 8.30
C HIS A 122 20.90 -5.20 8.09
N LYS A 123 21.95 -4.35 8.18
CA LYS A 123 21.88 -2.88 8.02
C LYS A 123 20.79 -2.22 8.88
N LEU A 124 20.55 -2.73 10.08
CA LEU A 124 19.51 -2.28 10.98
C LEU A 124 19.99 -1.11 11.86
N SER A 125 19.15 -0.10 12.05
CA SER A 125 19.43 1.02 12.94
C SER A 125 19.14 0.71 14.41
N ARG A 126 18.27 -0.28 14.70
CA ARG A 126 17.83 -0.67 16.04
C ARG A 126 17.68 -2.18 16.12
N LEU A 127 18.10 -2.75 17.25
CA LEU A 127 18.01 -4.19 17.51
C LEU A 127 17.43 -4.44 18.91
N PRO A 128 16.41 -5.28 19.03
CA PRO A 128 15.97 -5.78 20.34
C PRO A 128 17.05 -6.65 20.95
N VAL A 129 17.23 -6.51 22.26
CA VAL A 129 18.17 -7.33 23.04
C VAL A 129 17.39 -8.12 24.08
N TYR A 130 17.63 -9.42 24.13
CA TYR A 130 16.87 -10.33 24.99
C TYR A 130 17.75 -11.07 26.00
N ARG A 131 17.13 -11.52 27.10
CA ARG A 131 17.74 -12.36 28.13
C ARG A 131 17.13 -13.75 28.12
N GLY A 132 17.92 -14.77 27.80
CA GLY A 132 17.51 -16.16 27.74
C GLY A 132 16.65 -16.51 26.55
N SER A 133 15.48 -15.92 26.40
CA SER A 133 14.61 -16.09 25.22
C SER A 133 14.11 -14.74 24.71
N LEU A 134 13.64 -14.71 23.45
CA LEU A 134 13.07 -13.51 22.82
C LEU A 134 11.81 -13.01 23.57
N ASP A 135 11.18 -13.83 24.42
CA ASP A 135 10.06 -13.39 25.25
C ASP A 135 10.46 -12.39 26.33
N ASN A 136 11.74 -12.33 26.66
CA ASN A 136 12.27 -11.41 27.66
C ASN A 136 13.20 -10.38 27.00
N VAL A 137 12.63 -9.44 26.26
CA VAL A 137 13.37 -8.30 25.69
C VAL A 137 13.72 -7.33 26.82
N VAL A 138 15.03 -7.16 27.08
CA VAL A 138 15.57 -6.32 28.15
C VAL A 138 15.88 -4.90 27.71
N GLY A 139 15.96 -4.65 26.42
CA GLY A 139 16.21 -3.30 25.87
C GLY A 139 16.32 -3.26 24.36
N ILE A 140 16.48 -2.05 23.84
CA ILE A 140 16.71 -1.77 22.43
C ILE A 140 18.09 -1.14 22.30
N LEU A 141 18.93 -1.74 21.46
CA LEU A 141 20.22 -1.19 21.05
C LEU A 141 20.03 -0.26 19.86
N HIS A 142 20.63 0.92 19.89
CA HIS A 142 20.74 1.79 18.72
C HIS A 142 22.14 1.66 18.10
N ALA A 143 22.21 1.36 16.81
CA ALA A 143 23.48 1.21 16.09
C ALA A 143 24.38 2.45 16.20
N LYS A 144 23.78 3.65 16.22
CA LYS A 144 24.50 4.93 16.34
C LYS A 144 25.32 5.05 17.63
N ASP A 145 24.86 4.41 18.74
CA ASP A 145 25.50 4.52 20.04
C ASP A 145 26.85 3.74 20.10
N LEU A 146 27.12 2.97 19.05
CA LEU A 146 28.35 2.21 18.90
C LEU A 146 29.40 2.88 18.00
N PHE A 147 29.04 3.95 17.26
CA PHE A 147 29.96 4.57 16.30
C PHE A 147 31.10 5.33 16.94
N ASP A 148 30.92 5.85 18.14
CA ASP A 148 31.90 6.67 18.85
C ASP A 148 32.66 5.90 19.94
N LEU A 149 32.61 4.55 19.92
CA LEU A 149 33.33 3.74 20.89
C LEU A 149 34.84 3.79 20.63
N SER A 150 35.63 4.06 21.70
CA SER A 150 37.07 3.96 21.63
C SER A 150 37.52 2.48 21.72
N ASP A 151 38.72 2.18 21.20
CA ASP A 151 39.32 0.84 21.26
C ASP A 151 39.37 0.26 22.71
N GLU A 152 39.50 1.12 23.71
CA GLU A 152 39.49 0.70 25.11
C GLU A 152 38.07 0.37 25.60
N ALA A 153 37.03 1.08 25.13
CA ALA A 153 35.64 0.80 25.43
C ALA A 153 35.17 -0.50 24.75
N GLU A 154 35.69 -0.82 23.55
CA GLU A 154 35.41 -2.08 22.87
C GLU A 154 35.93 -3.28 23.65
N LYS A 155 37.14 -3.20 24.25
CA LYS A 155 37.71 -4.28 25.07
C LYS A 155 36.90 -4.59 26.33
N HIS A 156 36.23 -3.58 26.86
CA HIS A 156 35.40 -3.68 28.07
C HIS A 156 33.90 -3.53 27.74
N PHE A 157 33.53 -3.89 26.52
CA PHE A 157 32.14 -3.76 26.03
C PHE A 157 31.19 -4.61 26.86
N SER A 158 30.09 -3.96 27.27
CA SER A 158 28.95 -4.62 27.93
C SER A 158 27.70 -4.06 27.30
N LEU A 159 26.99 -4.89 26.54
CA LEU A 159 25.82 -4.49 25.75
C LEU A 159 24.75 -3.80 26.61
N GLY A 160 24.56 -4.25 27.85
CA GLY A 160 23.57 -3.68 28.77
C GLY A 160 23.74 -2.19 29.11
N ARG A 161 24.94 -1.60 28.85
CA ARG A 161 25.18 -0.16 29.08
C ARG A 161 24.62 0.75 27.97
N TYR A 162 24.31 0.17 26.82
CA TYR A 162 23.89 0.88 25.60
C TYR A 162 22.43 0.60 25.25
N LEU A 163 21.64 0.07 26.19
CA LEU A 163 20.26 -0.31 25.97
C LEU A 163 19.30 0.76 26.46
N ASP A 164 18.42 1.18 25.59
CA ASP A 164 17.23 1.92 25.96
C ASP A 164 16.13 0.95 26.46
N PRO A 165 15.27 1.37 27.40
CA PRO A 165 14.18 0.53 27.88
C PRO A 165 13.20 0.19 26.74
N PRO A 166 12.71 -1.06 26.64
CA PRO A 166 11.81 -1.45 25.57
C PRO A 166 10.43 -0.82 25.79
N PHE A 167 9.82 -0.35 24.71
CA PHE A 167 8.43 0.10 24.70
C PHE A 167 7.53 -1.08 24.35
N LEU A 168 6.81 -1.63 25.35
CA LEU A 168 5.95 -2.79 25.20
C LEU A 168 4.53 -2.35 24.81
N VAL A 169 3.94 -3.03 23.82
CA VAL A 169 2.58 -2.76 23.34
C VAL A 169 1.83 -4.06 23.07
N PRO A 170 0.53 -4.17 23.37
CA PRO A 170 -0.26 -5.35 23.03
C PRO A 170 -0.54 -5.42 21.52
N GLU A 171 -0.56 -6.64 20.96
CA GLU A 171 -0.74 -6.86 19.51
C GLU A 171 -2.10 -6.40 18.99
N PHE A 172 -3.15 -6.37 19.81
CA PHE A 172 -4.50 -5.94 19.45
C PHE A 172 -4.73 -4.43 19.54
N LYS A 173 -3.72 -3.64 19.94
CA LYS A 173 -3.78 -2.17 19.92
C LYS A 173 -3.96 -1.68 18.49
N ARG A 174 -4.72 -0.59 18.27
CA ARG A 174 -4.86 0.03 16.93
C ARG A 174 -3.51 0.57 16.47
N ALA A 175 -3.20 0.37 15.18
CA ALA A 175 -1.96 0.83 14.57
C ALA A 175 -1.84 2.37 14.65
N GLU A 176 -2.93 3.09 14.45
CA GLU A 176 -2.99 4.55 14.58
C GLU A 176 -2.62 5.02 16.00
N ASP A 177 -3.13 4.35 17.04
CA ASP A 177 -2.82 4.69 18.43
C ASP A 177 -1.37 4.40 18.78
N LEU A 178 -0.82 3.28 18.26
CA LEU A 178 0.61 2.98 18.37
C LEU A 178 1.45 4.09 17.75
N PHE A 179 1.19 4.45 16.49
CA PHE A 179 1.92 5.50 15.77
C PHE A 179 1.90 6.84 16.52
N ARG A 180 0.72 7.25 17.02
CA ARG A 180 0.56 8.48 17.82
C ARG A 180 1.36 8.42 19.12
N GLU A 181 1.39 7.27 19.79
CA GLU A 181 2.13 7.08 21.03
C GLU A 181 3.64 7.06 20.80
N MET A 182 4.13 6.38 19.76
CA MET A 182 5.55 6.35 19.38
C MET A 182 6.06 7.77 19.09
N ARG A 183 5.30 8.58 18.33
CA ARG A 183 5.64 9.99 18.09
C ARG A 183 5.72 10.81 19.39
N ARG A 184 4.77 10.63 20.29
CA ARG A 184 4.74 11.33 21.57
C ARG A 184 5.91 10.94 22.47
N ARG A 185 6.28 9.67 22.48
CA ARG A 185 7.40 9.12 23.26
C ARG A 185 8.75 9.35 22.59
N ARG A 186 8.77 9.77 21.34
CA ARG A 186 9.97 9.88 20.49
C ARG A 186 10.72 8.55 20.38
N THR A 187 10.00 7.43 20.35
CA THR A 187 10.55 6.10 20.11
C THR A 187 10.18 5.63 18.71
N HIS A 188 11.08 4.90 18.06
CA HIS A 188 10.90 4.41 16.70
C HIS A 188 10.63 2.91 16.64
N MET A 189 10.73 2.19 17.77
CA MET A 189 10.49 0.75 17.84
C MET A 189 9.68 0.43 19.08
N ALA A 190 8.69 -0.45 18.92
CA ALA A 190 7.93 -1.07 19.99
C ALA A 190 8.11 -2.59 19.94
N VAL A 191 8.17 -3.22 21.09
CA VAL A 191 8.11 -4.68 21.23
C VAL A 191 6.64 -5.05 21.41
N VAL A 192 6.14 -5.91 20.54
CA VAL A 192 4.74 -6.34 20.54
C VAL A 192 4.60 -7.58 21.41
N VAL A 193 3.65 -7.54 22.33
CA VAL A 193 3.39 -8.65 23.25
C VAL A 193 2.02 -9.27 23.00
N ASP A 194 1.96 -10.59 23.10
CA ASP A 194 0.73 -11.38 23.02
C ASP A 194 -0.04 -11.39 24.36
N GLU A 195 -1.20 -12.08 24.40
CA GLU A 195 -2.05 -12.22 25.58
C GLU A 195 -1.40 -13.03 26.72
N HIS A 196 -0.32 -13.77 26.45
CA HIS A 196 0.43 -14.57 27.41
C HIS A 196 1.65 -13.83 27.95
N GLY A 197 1.93 -12.62 27.46
CA GLY A 197 3.09 -11.82 27.81
C GLY A 197 4.36 -12.22 27.07
N GLY A 198 4.25 -13.10 26.06
CA GLY A 198 5.34 -13.43 25.15
C GLY A 198 5.53 -12.36 24.08
N THR A 199 6.70 -12.32 23.47
CA THR A 199 6.97 -11.42 22.33
C THR A 199 6.34 -11.97 21.05
N ALA A 200 5.32 -11.30 20.52
CA ALA A 200 4.69 -11.61 19.25
C ALA A 200 5.52 -11.08 18.06
N GLY A 201 6.22 -9.95 18.25
CA GLY A 201 7.02 -9.33 17.21
C GLY A 201 7.56 -7.96 17.62
N ILE A 202 7.92 -7.16 16.65
CA ILE A 202 8.28 -5.75 16.80
C ILE A 202 7.48 -4.91 15.81
N ALA A 203 7.24 -3.65 16.14
CA ALA A 203 6.65 -2.69 15.22
C ALA A 203 7.48 -1.40 15.24
N THR A 204 7.72 -0.82 14.07
CA THR A 204 8.47 0.42 13.91
C THR A 204 7.58 1.55 13.37
N ILE A 205 8.04 2.79 13.47
CA ILE A 205 7.35 3.93 12.82
C ILE A 205 7.39 3.74 11.31
N GLU A 206 8.48 3.20 10.80
CA GLU A 206 8.71 2.90 9.40
C GLU A 206 7.64 1.93 8.86
N ASP A 207 7.31 0.84 9.59
CA ASP A 207 6.24 -0.11 9.22
C ASP A 207 4.87 0.59 9.13
N ALA A 208 4.56 1.49 10.08
CA ALA A 208 3.31 2.24 10.06
C ALA A 208 3.23 3.24 8.89
N ILE A 209 4.35 3.83 8.50
CA ILE A 209 4.44 4.73 7.34
C ILE A 209 4.35 3.94 6.04
N GLU A 210 5.01 2.79 5.95
CA GLU A 210 4.94 1.91 4.78
C GLU A 210 3.51 1.43 4.51
N GLU A 211 2.76 1.16 5.56
CA GLU A 211 1.34 0.79 5.43
C GLU A 211 0.48 1.91 4.84
N LEU A 212 0.79 3.17 5.17
CA LEU A 212 0.08 4.34 4.65
C LEU A 212 0.49 4.71 3.22
N LEU A 213 1.79 4.74 2.95
CA LEU A 213 2.34 5.23 1.68
C LEU A 213 2.56 4.11 0.66
N GLY A 214 2.64 2.87 1.10
CA GLY A 214 3.15 1.73 0.35
C GLY A 214 4.66 1.64 0.49
N PRO A 215 5.32 0.68 -0.16
CA PRO A 215 6.77 0.60 -0.14
C PRO A 215 7.34 1.95 -0.55
N ILE A 216 8.09 2.57 0.37
CA ILE A 216 8.80 3.82 0.10
C ILE A 216 9.95 3.44 -0.82
N GLN A 217 9.86 3.83 -2.08
CA GLN A 217 10.98 3.68 -3.00
C GLN A 217 12.11 4.58 -2.50
N ASP A 218 13.24 3.97 -2.13
CA ASP A 218 14.46 4.71 -1.82
C ASP A 218 15.00 5.31 -3.13
N GLU A 219 15.57 6.52 -3.07
CA GLU A 219 16.16 7.19 -4.25
C GLU A 219 17.27 6.33 -4.92
N TYR A 220 17.72 5.27 -4.23
CA TYR A 220 18.66 4.27 -4.75
C TYR A 220 18.00 3.01 -5.31
N ASP A 221 16.67 2.86 -5.17
CA ASP A 221 15.90 1.69 -5.65
C ASP A 221 15.41 1.87 -7.11
N GLU A 222 15.83 2.92 -7.81
CA GLU A 222 15.44 3.17 -9.21
C GLU A 222 15.83 2.02 -10.17
N GLU A 223 16.69 1.09 -9.75
CA GLU A 223 17.08 -0.06 -10.58
C GLU A 223 16.43 -1.39 -10.20
N GLU A 224 15.82 -1.55 -8.97
CA GLU A 224 15.26 -2.85 -8.55
C GLU A 224 13.73 -2.90 -8.47
N THR A 225 13.01 -1.78 -8.50
CA THR A 225 11.54 -1.76 -8.28
C THR A 225 10.68 -1.54 -9.52
N SER A 226 11.28 -1.41 -10.69
CA SER A 226 10.49 -1.32 -11.93
C SER A 226 9.84 -2.64 -12.35
N GLY A 227 10.13 -3.77 -11.67
CA GLY A 227 9.66 -5.11 -12.07
C GLY A 227 10.15 -5.50 -13.48
N PHE A 228 11.00 -4.66 -14.10
CA PHE A 228 11.65 -4.92 -15.37
C PHE A 228 13.04 -4.27 -15.43
N VAL A 229 13.92 -4.88 -16.22
CA VAL A 229 15.27 -4.39 -16.52
C VAL A 229 15.43 -4.24 -18.03
N ALA A 230 15.95 -3.12 -18.50
CA ALA A 230 16.30 -2.94 -19.90
C ALA A 230 17.49 -3.84 -20.26
N ALA A 231 17.30 -4.78 -21.20
CA ALA A 231 18.31 -5.77 -21.60
C ALA A 231 18.90 -5.53 -23.00
N GLY A 232 18.58 -4.40 -23.61
CA GLY A 232 19.05 -4.00 -24.94
C GLY A 232 18.09 -3.04 -25.64
N ASP A 233 18.35 -2.73 -26.90
CA ASP A 233 17.46 -1.87 -27.68
C ASP A 233 16.05 -2.51 -27.79
N ARG A 234 15.05 -1.86 -27.15
CA ARG A 234 13.65 -2.31 -27.10
C ARG A 234 13.44 -3.73 -26.55
N THR A 235 14.37 -4.20 -25.71
CA THR A 235 14.35 -5.51 -25.06
C THR A 235 14.35 -5.32 -23.56
N TYR A 236 13.38 -5.91 -22.88
CA TYR A 236 13.17 -5.76 -21.45
C TYR A 236 13.01 -7.13 -20.80
N VAL A 237 13.60 -7.34 -19.64
CA VAL A 237 13.35 -8.53 -18.80
C VAL A 237 12.36 -8.12 -17.72
N LEU A 238 11.17 -8.71 -17.75
CA LEU A 238 10.09 -8.47 -16.81
C LEU A 238 10.06 -9.57 -15.77
N GLU A 239 9.75 -9.23 -14.52
CA GLU A 239 9.38 -10.24 -13.53
C GLU A 239 8.05 -10.91 -13.91
N GLY A 240 7.88 -12.19 -13.57
CA GLY A 240 6.63 -12.91 -13.84
C GLY A 240 5.41 -12.29 -13.16
N SER A 241 5.62 -11.63 -12.02
CA SER A 241 4.63 -10.88 -11.24
C SER A 241 4.24 -9.53 -11.86
N PHE A 242 4.95 -9.05 -12.88
CA PHE A 242 4.71 -7.74 -13.50
C PHE A 242 3.29 -7.67 -14.09
N ARG A 243 2.55 -6.61 -13.73
CA ARG A 243 1.12 -6.49 -14.05
C ARG A 243 0.93 -6.11 -15.52
N LEU A 244 -0.15 -6.59 -16.11
CA LEU A 244 -0.50 -6.25 -17.50
C LEU A 244 -0.87 -4.76 -17.65
N ASP A 245 -1.40 -4.13 -16.59
CA ASP A 245 -1.70 -2.70 -16.55
C ASP A 245 -0.42 -1.87 -16.67
N ASP A 246 0.64 -2.28 -15.95
CA ASP A 246 1.93 -1.60 -15.96
C ASP A 246 2.63 -1.78 -17.33
N ILE A 247 2.43 -2.94 -18.01
CA ILE A 247 2.92 -3.14 -19.37
C ILE A 247 2.22 -2.17 -20.36
N GLU A 248 0.91 -1.96 -20.19
CA GLU A 248 0.16 -1.03 -21.04
C GLU A 248 0.58 0.41 -20.78
N GLU A 249 0.76 0.81 -19.52
CA GLU A 249 1.16 2.16 -19.13
C GLU A 249 2.60 2.51 -19.57
N GLN A 250 3.56 1.59 -19.34
CA GLN A 250 4.97 1.85 -19.58
C GLN A 250 5.40 1.66 -21.04
N PHE A 251 4.81 0.68 -21.71
CA PHE A 251 5.24 0.28 -23.06
C PHE A 251 4.18 0.53 -24.15
N GLY A 252 3.00 1.02 -23.78
CA GLY A 252 1.87 1.22 -24.71
C GLY A 252 1.37 -0.10 -25.33
N LEU A 253 1.60 -1.23 -24.66
CA LEU A 253 1.28 -2.56 -25.12
C LEU A 253 0.06 -3.12 -24.39
N SER A 254 -1.12 -2.99 -24.97
CA SER A 254 -2.33 -3.60 -24.44
C SER A 254 -2.36 -5.10 -24.73
N LEU A 255 -2.38 -5.90 -23.67
CA LEU A 255 -2.54 -7.35 -23.71
C LEU A 255 -3.96 -7.73 -23.28
N PRO A 256 -4.57 -8.79 -23.88
CA PRO A 256 -5.88 -9.27 -23.43
C PRO A 256 -5.84 -9.70 -21.96
N ARG A 257 -6.79 -9.19 -21.18
CA ARG A 257 -6.91 -9.41 -19.73
C ARG A 257 -7.80 -10.60 -19.37
N ASP A 258 -7.86 -11.60 -20.25
CA ASP A 258 -8.71 -12.79 -20.15
C ASP A 258 -8.35 -13.62 -18.90
N GLU A 259 -8.76 -13.29 -17.68
CA GLU A 259 -8.52 -14.04 -16.43
C GLU A 259 -7.08 -13.95 -15.88
N ALA A 260 -6.18 -13.09 -16.41
CA ALA A 260 -4.84 -12.89 -15.89
C ALA A 260 -4.56 -11.43 -15.56
N GLU A 261 -3.93 -11.18 -14.40
CA GLU A 261 -3.49 -9.84 -13.98
C GLU A 261 -2.00 -9.60 -14.20
N THR A 262 -1.20 -10.67 -14.37
CA THR A 262 0.26 -10.62 -14.50
C THR A 262 0.73 -11.24 -15.80
N ILE A 263 1.98 -10.89 -16.21
CA ILE A 263 2.57 -11.46 -17.44
C ILE A 263 2.78 -12.98 -17.33
N ALA A 264 3.14 -13.50 -16.16
CA ALA A 264 3.21 -14.94 -15.94
C ALA A 264 1.86 -15.61 -16.15
N GLY A 265 0.80 -15.09 -15.55
CA GLY A 265 -0.57 -15.58 -15.70
C GLY A 265 -1.02 -15.57 -17.16
N HIS A 266 -0.78 -14.44 -17.84
CA HIS A 266 -1.11 -14.31 -19.27
C HIS A 266 -0.41 -15.36 -20.13
N LEU A 267 0.89 -15.56 -19.94
CA LEU A 267 1.63 -16.56 -20.71
C LEU A 267 1.20 -18.00 -20.36
N MET A 268 0.94 -18.31 -19.08
CA MET A 268 0.43 -19.62 -18.69
C MET A 268 -0.93 -19.93 -19.36
N LEU A 269 -1.83 -18.96 -19.44
CA LEU A 269 -3.10 -19.11 -20.19
C LEU A 269 -2.87 -19.36 -21.67
N ARG A 270 -1.94 -18.62 -22.32
CA ARG A 270 -1.63 -18.79 -23.74
C ARG A 270 -0.99 -20.13 -24.10
N PHE A 271 -0.17 -20.67 -23.20
CA PHE A 271 0.44 -22.00 -23.37
C PHE A 271 -0.46 -23.16 -22.90
N GLY A 272 -1.52 -22.86 -22.11
CA GLY A 272 -2.36 -23.89 -21.46
C GLY A 272 -1.63 -24.72 -20.40
N ARG A 273 -0.42 -24.32 -20.02
CA ARG A 273 0.45 -24.93 -19.02
C ARG A 273 1.54 -23.96 -18.59
N ILE A 274 2.36 -24.35 -17.61
CA ILE A 274 3.57 -23.59 -17.27
C ILE A 274 4.62 -23.84 -18.35
N PRO A 275 5.03 -22.82 -19.09
CA PRO A 275 6.07 -22.97 -20.13
C PRO A 275 7.44 -23.16 -19.51
N ARG A 276 8.35 -23.78 -20.26
CA ARG A 276 9.75 -24.01 -19.87
C ARG A 276 10.61 -22.84 -20.30
N ARG A 277 11.78 -22.72 -19.68
CA ARG A 277 12.81 -21.75 -20.08
C ARG A 277 13.13 -21.87 -21.58
N GLY A 278 13.16 -20.71 -22.27
CA GLY A 278 13.43 -20.59 -23.70
C GLY A 278 12.21 -20.70 -24.60
N GLU A 279 11.03 -21.06 -24.07
CA GLU A 279 9.80 -21.07 -24.85
C GLU A 279 9.38 -19.64 -25.21
N ARG A 280 8.80 -19.47 -26.40
CA ARG A 280 8.46 -18.17 -26.97
C ARG A 280 7.00 -18.07 -27.31
N TRP A 281 6.43 -16.91 -27.00
CA TRP A 281 5.10 -16.56 -27.47
C TRP A 281 5.15 -15.23 -28.22
N ARG A 282 4.57 -15.21 -29.44
CA ARG A 282 4.50 -14.02 -30.27
C ARG A 282 3.11 -13.43 -30.23
N GLY A 283 3.00 -12.27 -29.62
CA GLY A 283 1.82 -11.42 -29.69
C GLY A 283 1.83 -10.52 -30.94
N ARG A 284 0.79 -9.71 -31.12
CA ARG A 284 0.69 -8.79 -32.27
C ARG A 284 1.74 -7.68 -32.27
N ARG A 285 2.22 -7.25 -31.12
CA ARG A 285 3.10 -6.08 -30.93
C ARG A 285 4.34 -6.36 -30.08
N ALA A 286 4.54 -7.57 -29.61
CA ALA A 286 5.71 -7.97 -28.83
C ALA A 286 5.95 -9.47 -28.93
N GLU A 287 7.21 -9.89 -28.77
CA GLU A 287 7.59 -11.28 -28.56
C GLU A 287 8.01 -11.45 -27.10
N PHE A 288 7.57 -12.55 -26.47
CA PHE A 288 7.90 -12.89 -25.10
C PHE A 288 8.65 -14.21 -25.06
N ILE A 289 9.73 -14.24 -24.32
CA ILE A 289 10.60 -15.43 -24.15
C ILE A 289 10.71 -15.72 -22.66
N VAL A 290 10.37 -16.91 -22.22
CA VAL A 290 10.52 -17.32 -20.82
C VAL A 290 12.00 -17.47 -20.49
N GLU A 291 12.52 -16.64 -19.59
CA GLU A 291 13.93 -16.70 -19.17
C GLU A 291 14.15 -17.64 -17.99
N ASP A 292 13.25 -17.58 -17.01
CA ASP A 292 13.29 -18.48 -15.86
C ASP A 292 11.89 -18.89 -15.46
N ALA A 293 11.73 -20.18 -15.13
CA ALA A 293 10.47 -20.76 -14.68
C ALA A 293 10.71 -21.93 -13.73
N THR A 294 9.82 -22.05 -12.74
CA THR A 294 9.75 -23.20 -11.84
C THR A 294 8.64 -24.15 -12.27
N PRO A 295 8.49 -25.32 -11.67
CA PRO A 295 7.35 -26.22 -11.94
C PRO A 295 5.97 -25.59 -11.65
N THR A 296 5.93 -24.52 -10.88
CA THR A 296 4.68 -23.89 -10.40
C THR A 296 4.44 -22.46 -10.94
N THR A 297 5.47 -21.78 -11.47
CA THR A 297 5.33 -20.38 -11.95
C THR A 297 6.44 -19.96 -12.89
N ILE A 298 6.23 -18.89 -13.66
CA ILE A 298 7.24 -18.17 -14.44
C ILE A 298 7.84 -17.10 -13.54
N LYS A 299 9.16 -17.07 -13.41
CA LYS A 299 9.90 -16.06 -12.61
C LYS A 299 10.25 -14.82 -13.42
N SER A 300 10.74 -15.00 -14.64
CA SER A 300 11.13 -13.88 -15.50
C SER A 300 10.85 -14.13 -16.97
N VAL A 301 10.54 -13.05 -17.69
CA VAL A 301 10.15 -13.06 -19.09
C VAL A 301 10.89 -11.95 -19.83
N ARG A 302 11.54 -12.28 -20.93
CA ARG A 302 12.10 -11.29 -21.85
C ARG A 302 11.04 -10.85 -22.84
N MET A 303 10.74 -9.57 -22.85
CA MET A 303 9.86 -8.90 -23.81
C MET A 303 10.69 -8.17 -24.87
N ILE A 304 10.38 -8.40 -26.13
CA ILE A 304 11.01 -7.75 -27.28
C ILE A 304 9.92 -6.97 -28.05
N LEU A 305 10.08 -5.67 -28.11
CA LEU A 305 9.19 -4.79 -28.87
C LEU A 305 9.67 -4.65 -30.31
N PRO A 306 8.79 -4.54 -31.33
CA PRO A 306 9.17 -4.32 -32.70
C PRO A 306 9.86 -2.95 -32.89
N PRO A 307 10.68 -2.79 -33.92
CA PRO A 307 11.28 -1.51 -34.23
C PRO A 307 10.18 -0.44 -34.45
N GLN A 308 10.43 0.77 -33.98
CA GLN A 308 9.53 1.89 -34.15
C GLN A 308 9.42 2.21 -35.63
N PRO A 309 8.20 2.34 -36.22
CA PRO A 309 8.09 2.78 -37.60
C PRO A 309 8.78 4.14 -37.72
N ALA A 310 9.66 4.27 -38.74
CA ALA A 310 10.36 5.52 -38.99
C ALA A 310 9.34 6.65 -39.11
N ALA A 311 9.57 7.75 -38.40
CA ALA A 311 8.74 8.94 -38.54
C ALA A 311 8.69 9.34 -40.03
N PRO A 312 7.51 9.69 -40.57
CA PRO A 312 7.43 10.19 -41.96
C PRO A 312 8.35 11.40 -42.08
N PRO A 313 9.08 11.54 -43.19
CA PRO A 313 9.93 12.71 -43.44
C PRO A 313 9.08 13.96 -43.34
N ALA A 314 9.55 14.91 -42.53
CA ALA A 314 8.94 16.22 -42.43
C ALA A 314 8.94 16.86 -43.83
N GLY A 315 7.76 16.97 -44.41
CA GLY A 315 7.50 17.68 -45.68
C GLY A 315 7.33 19.17 -45.41
#